data_99b7ef130e04e1e5fe94981a8124e6ce
#
_entry.id   99b7ef130e04e1e5fe94981a8124e6ce
#
_cell.length_a   1.000
_cell.length_b   1.000
_cell.length_c   1.000
_cell.angle_alpha   90.00
_cell.angle_beta   90.00
_cell.angle_gamma   90.00
#
_symmetry.space_group_name_H-M   'P 1'
#
loop_
_entity.id
_entity.type
_entity.pdbx_description
1 polymer ?
#
loop_
_entity_poly.entity_id
_entity_poly.type
_entity_poly.pdbx_seq_one_letter_code
_entity_poly.pdbx_strand_id
1 'polypeptide(L)'
;MQPNYLTKDEDYRWKHGIDYRENPHLYHSGRGQQGVTICEPYKSEIGQYWRFKTEVIARESATRIYAMFLDYLEQDDFIGADMCKKFIHMGFTRARRYANHKSGRKWQQDKMGEWSVIPLESDRDTSEKARAAQVFHDHWVLARNNDKYLELKKQHKKKYWS
;
A
#
# COMPACT_ATOMS: atom_id res chain seq x y z
N MET A 1 -15.85 -16.14 10.21
CA MET A 1 -14.66 -15.30 10.16
C MET A 1 -15.05 -13.87 9.83
N GLN A 2 -14.55 -12.90 10.60
CA GLN A 2 -14.83 -11.49 10.33
C GLN A 2 -13.80 -10.95 9.33
N PRO A 3 -14.22 -9.98 8.48
CA PRO A 3 -13.27 -9.30 7.60
C PRO A 3 -12.21 -8.54 8.40
N ASN A 4 -10.98 -8.60 7.94
CA ASN A 4 -9.85 -7.98 8.64
C ASN A 4 -9.83 -6.44 8.58
N TYR A 5 -10.70 -5.82 7.75
CA TYR A 5 -10.80 -4.36 7.72
C TYR A 5 -11.58 -3.77 8.92
N LEU A 6 -12.07 -4.62 9.81
CA LEU A 6 -12.75 -4.18 11.03
C LEU A 6 -11.80 -3.99 12.22
N THR A 7 -10.48 -4.06 11.99
CA THR A 7 -9.49 -3.76 13.03
C THR A 7 -9.58 -2.31 13.49
N LYS A 8 -9.27 -2.07 14.76
CA LYS A 8 -9.28 -0.72 15.33
C LYS A 8 -7.97 0.02 15.04
N ASP A 9 -8.04 1.36 15.00
CA ASP A 9 -6.86 2.19 14.75
C ASP A 9 -5.72 1.92 15.75
N GLU A 10 -6.04 1.58 16.98
CA GLU A 10 -5.05 1.25 18.02
C GLU A 10 -4.20 0.01 17.70
N ASP A 11 -4.67 -0.83 16.76
CA ASP A 11 -3.95 -2.02 16.34
C ASP A 11 -2.87 -1.72 15.29
N TYR A 12 -2.81 -0.48 14.78
CA TYR A 12 -1.83 -0.11 13.77
C TYR A 12 -0.50 0.29 14.39
N ARG A 13 0.59 -0.04 13.69
CA ARG A 13 1.95 0.29 14.09
C ARG A 13 2.21 1.79 14.05
N TRP A 14 1.55 2.49 13.12
CA TRP A 14 1.71 3.93 12.98
C TRP A 14 0.59 4.65 13.71
N LYS A 15 0.91 5.82 14.27
CA LYS A 15 -0.04 6.58 15.09
C LYS A 15 -0.23 7.98 14.53
N HIS A 16 -1.44 8.51 14.70
CA HIS A 16 -1.73 9.91 14.40
C HIS A 16 -0.91 10.83 15.31
N GLY A 17 -0.55 12.00 14.78
CA GLY A 17 0.14 13.03 15.57
C GLY A 17 1.65 12.83 15.69
N ILE A 18 2.21 11.78 15.11
CA ILE A 18 3.65 11.54 15.09
C ILE A 18 4.21 11.94 13.73
N ASP A 19 5.27 12.75 13.74
CA ASP A 19 6.07 13.05 12.55
C ASP A 19 7.18 12.01 12.43
N TYR A 20 7.02 11.08 11.48
CA TYR A 20 7.95 9.96 11.33
C TYR A 20 9.26 10.37 10.66
N ARG A 21 9.30 11.51 9.96
CA ARG A 21 10.55 12.05 9.43
C ARG A 21 11.45 12.54 10.55
N GLU A 22 10.88 13.24 11.52
CA GLU A 22 11.61 13.75 12.69
C GLU A 22 11.86 12.67 13.74
N ASN A 23 11.07 11.60 13.71
CA ASN A 23 11.13 10.50 14.70
C ASN A 23 11.28 9.15 14.01
N PRO A 24 12.36 8.93 13.23
CA PRO A 24 12.52 7.69 12.47
C PRO A 24 12.61 6.44 13.34
N HIS A 25 13.05 6.59 14.58
CA HIS A 25 13.13 5.48 15.55
C HIS A 25 11.76 4.89 15.89
N LEU A 26 10.68 5.65 15.70
CA LEU A 26 9.32 5.19 15.97
C LEU A 26 8.69 4.44 14.79
N TYR A 27 9.35 4.44 13.62
CA TYR A 27 8.83 3.77 12.44
C TYR A 27 9.17 2.29 12.47
N HIS A 28 8.14 1.45 12.55
CA HIS A 28 8.23 0.01 12.41
C HIS A 28 7.37 -0.44 11.24
N SER A 29 7.78 -1.49 10.54
CA SER A 29 7.01 -2.02 9.44
C SER A 29 5.65 -2.50 9.94
N GLY A 30 4.59 -1.89 9.40
CA GLY A 30 3.23 -2.21 9.78
C GLY A 30 2.51 -3.03 8.74
N ARG A 31 1.38 -3.59 9.13
CA ARG A 31 0.46 -4.30 8.23
C ARG A 31 -0.84 -3.51 8.15
N GLY A 32 -1.59 -3.77 7.09
CA GLY A 32 -2.90 -3.18 6.89
C GLY A 32 -2.84 -1.87 6.13
N GLN A 33 -3.80 -1.74 5.24
CA GLN A 33 -3.92 -0.63 4.33
C GLN A 33 -4.25 0.68 5.06
N GLN A 34 -5.12 0.61 6.05
CA GLN A 34 -5.56 1.81 6.78
C GLN A 34 -4.42 2.43 7.58
N GLY A 35 -3.53 1.59 8.12
CA GLY A 35 -2.37 2.08 8.86
C GLY A 35 -1.46 2.95 8.02
N VAL A 36 -1.28 2.62 6.73
CA VAL A 36 -0.46 3.40 5.80
C VAL A 36 -0.99 4.82 5.64
N THR A 37 -2.31 5.01 5.73
CA THR A 37 -2.95 6.32 5.55
C THR A 37 -2.80 7.26 6.73
N ILE A 38 -2.13 6.85 7.81
CA ILE A 38 -1.90 7.70 8.99
C ILE A 38 -0.41 7.99 9.24
N CYS A 39 0.49 7.45 8.42
CA CYS A 39 1.94 7.65 8.56
C CYS A 39 2.38 8.97 7.93
N GLU A 40 2.40 10.04 8.72
CA GLU A 40 2.74 11.39 8.26
C GLU A 40 4.21 11.73 8.53
N PRO A 41 4.85 12.62 7.75
CA PRO A 41 4.30 13.43 6.67
C PRO A 41 4.20 12.69 5.32
N TYR A 42 4.66 11.46 5.26
CA TYR A 42 4.78 10.69 4.02
C TYR A 42 3.44 10.42 3.35
N LYS A 43 2.41 10.12 4.14
CA LYS A 43 1.08 9.89 3.61
C LYS A 43 0.58 11.09 2.80
N SER A 44 0.76 12.30 3.31
CA SER A 44 0.33 13.51 2.61
C SER A 44 1.18 13.79 1.36
N GLU A 45 2.48 13.51 1.43
CA GLU A 45 3.38 13.69 0.28
C GLU A 45 3.07 12.71 -0.85
N ILE A 46 2.86 11.44 -0.52
CA ILE A 46 2.71 10.36 -1.50
C ILE A 46 1.25 10.15 -1.90
N GLY A 47 0.35 10.16 -0.92
CA GLY A 47 -1.06 9.79 -1.11
C GLY A 47 -1.80 10.65 -2.12
N GLN A 48 -1.39 11.92 -2.29
CA GLN A 48 -2.01 12.81 -3.27
C GLN A 48 -1.88 12.30 -4.72
N TYR A 49 -0.90 11.44 -4.99
CA TYR A 49 -0.66 10.87 -6.32
C TYR A 49 -1.20 9.46 -6.48
N TRP A 50 -1.75 8.88 -5.42
CA TRP A 50 -2.20 7.49 -5.41
C TRP A 50 -3.60 7.36 -6.01
N ARG A 51 -3.70 6.76 -7.21
CA ARG A 51 -4.94 6.57 -7.97
C ARG A 51 -4.87 5.29 -8.78
N PHE A 52 -6.01 4.59 -8.92
CA PHE A 52 -6.04 3.31 -9.62
C PHE A 52 -7.35 3.06 -10.40
N LYS A 53 -8.06 4.13 -10.77
CA LYS A 53 -9.38 4.02 -11.40
C LYS A 53 -9.34 3.30 -12.75
N THR A 54 -8.36 3.64 -13.61
CA THR A 54 -8.18 3.06 -14.94
C THR A 54 -6.74 2.62 -15.10
N GLU A 55 -6.44 1.87 -16.18
CA GLU A 55 -5.06 1.47 -16.49
C GLU A 55 -4.15 2.69 -16.71
N VAL A 56 -4.64 3.70 -17.46
CA VAL A 56 -3.86 4.92 -17.73
C VAL A 56 -3.58 5.68 -16.43
N ILE A 57 -4.61 5.88 -15.61
CA ILE A 57 -4.47 6.58 -14.32
C ILE A 57 -3.55 5.79 -13.38
N ALA A 58 -3.67 4.47 -13.35
CA ALA A 58 -2.80 3.61 -12.54
C ALA A 58 -1.34 3.73 -12.99
N ARG A 59 -1.08 3.78 -14.30
CA ARG A 59 0.27 3.93 -14.84
C ARG A 59 0.88 5.27 -14.45
N GLU A 60 0.13 6.35 -14.55
CA GLU A 60 0.58 7.68 -14.14
C GLU A 60 0.90 7.69 -12.63
N SER A 61 0.01 7.13 -11.82
CA SER A 61 0.18 7.04 -10.37
C SER A 61 1.40 6.20 -10.00
N ALA A 62 1.50 5.00 -10.53
CA ALA A 62 2.61 4.08 -10.21
C ALA A 62 3.95 4.67 -10.65
N THR A 63 4.02 5.26 -11.84
CA THR A 63 5.23 5.91 -12.34
C THR A 63 5.66 7.06 -11.44
N ARG A 64 4.71 7.90 -11.04
CA ARG A 64 5.00 9.05 -10.16
C ARG A 64 5.49 8.58 -8.80
N ILE A 65 4.79 7.64 -8.17
CA ILE A 65 5.16 7.15 -6.83
C ILE A 65 6.50 6.40 -6.89
N TYR A 66 6.76 5.66 -7.96
CA TYR A 66 8.05 4.99 -8.14
C TYR A 66 9.20 6.01 -8.28
N ALA A 67 8.98 7.12 -9.00
CA ALA A 67 9.95 8.20 -9.08
C ALA A 67 10.22 8.80 -7.70
N MET A 68 9.18 9.00 -6.89
CA MET A 68 9.34 9.45 -5.50
C MET A 68 10.11 8.44 -4.65
N PHE A 69 9.87 7.14 -4.86
CA PHE A 69 10.61 6.06 -4.22
C PHE A 69 12.12 6.21 -4.47
N LEU A 70 12.51 6.44 -5.72
CA LEU A 70 13.92 6.63 -6.08
C LEU A 70 14.49 7.90 -5.46
N ASP A 71 13.72 8.99 -5.43
CA ASP A 71 14.15 10.25 -4.82
C ASP A 71 14.38 10.11 -3.31
N TYR A 72 13.50 9.41 -2.61
CA TYR A 72 13.70 9.15 -1.17
C TYR A 72 14.95 8.31 -0.94
N LEU A 73 15.22 7.33 -1.81
CA LEU A 73 16.45 6.53 -1.70
C LEU A 73 17.70 7.40 -1.86
N GLU A 74 17.69 8.35 -2.79
CA GLU A 74 18.82 9.27 -2.98
C GLU A 74 19.07 10.15 -1.76
N GLN A 75 18.02 10.45 -1.00
CA GLN A 75 18.10 11.22 0.24
C GLN A 75 18.40 10.35 1.46
N ASP A 76 18.64 9.06 1.26
CA ASP A 76 18.78 8.06 2.34
C ASP A 76 17.57 8.03 3.28
N ASP A 77 16.40 8.40 2.76
CA ASP A 77 15.14 8.37 3.51
C ASP A 77 14.44 7.03 3.31
N PHE A 78 14.81 6.05 4.13
CA PHE A 78 14.23 4.71 4.08
C PHE A 78 12.71 4.76 4.27
N ILE A 79 12.21 5.57 5.21
CA ILE A 79 10.78 5.61 5.56
C ILE A 79 9.96 6.08 4.36
N GLY A 80 10.41 7.16 3.68
CA GLY A 80 9.75 7.64 2.48
C GLY A 80 9.71 6.57 1.39
N ALA A 81 10.84 5.90 1.15
CA ALA A 81 10.92 4.82 0.17
C ALA A 81 10.02 3.65 0.54
N ASP A 82 10.02 3.23 1.81
CA ASP A 82 9.18 2.14 2.29
C ASP A 82 7.69 2.47 2.14
N MET A 83 7.31 3.71 2.43
CA MET A 83 5.94 4.18 2.25
C MET A 83 5.52 4.20 0.78
N CYS A 84 6.40 4.63 -0.12
CA CYS A 84 6.13 4.56 -1.56
C CYS A 84 5.90 3.11 -1.99
N LYS A 85 6.74 2.18 -1.55
CA LYS A 85 6.56 0.75 -1.83
C LYS A 85 5.22 0.25 -1.33
N LYS A 86 4.81 0.66 -0.14
CA LYS A 86 3.52 0.26 0.45
C LYS A 86 2.33 0.85 -0.32
N PHE A 87 2.41 2.11 -0.75
CA PHE A 87 1.35 2.70 -1.59
C PHE A 87 1.23 2.00 -2.93
N ILE A 88 2.36 1.64 -3.55
CA ILE A 88 2.35 0.88 -4.80
C ILE A 88 1.70 -0.49 -4.58
N HIS A 89 2.06 -1.18 -3.50
CA HIS A 89 1.46 -2.47 -3.17
C HIS A 89 -0.05 -2.35 -2.91
N MET A 90 -0.48 -1.29 -2.21
CA MET A 90 -1.91 -1.03 -2.00
C MET A 90 -2.65 -0.76 -3.31
N GLY A 91 -2.00 -0.06 -4.24
CA GLY A 91 -2.56 0.14 -5.59
C GLY A 91 -2.87 -1.19 -6.24
N PHE A 92 -1.93 -2.15 -6.16
CA PHE A 92 -2.13 -3.51 -6.64
C PHE A 92 -3.29 -4.20 -5.91
N THR A 93 -3.26 -4.24 -4.59
CA THR A 93 -4.27 -4.99 -3.81
C THR A 93 -5.67 -4.41 -3.98
N ARG A 94 -5.80 -3.08 -4.05
CA ARG A 94 -7.11 -2.43 -4.25
C ARG A 94 -7.62 -2.61 -5.67
N ALA A 95 -6.79 -2.40 -6.69
CA ALA A 95 -7.19 -2.63 -8.07
C ALA A 95 -7.55 -4.11 -8.28
N ARG A 96 -6.78 -5.04 -7.68
CA ARG A 96 -7.08 -6.48 -7.72
C ARG A 96 -8.40 -6.79 -7.04
N ARG A 97 -8.70 -6.12 -5.94
CA ARG A 97 -9.99 -6.28 -5.25
C ARG A 97 -11.15 -5.85 -6.15
N TYR A 98 -11.04 -4.72 -6.86
CA TYR A 98 -12.09 -4.28 -7.79
C TYR A 98 -12.17 -5.17 -9.04
N ALA A 99 -11.06 -5.76 -9.48
CA ALA A 99 -11.08 -6.74 -10.57
C ALA A 99 -11.82 -8.01 -10.16
N ASN A 100 -11.59 -8.48 -8.94
CA ASN A 100 -12.20 -9.69 -8.41
C ASN A 100 -13.68 -9.49 -8.02
N HIS A 101 -14.02 -8.29 -7.55
CA HIS A 101 -15.37 -7.96 -7.05
C HIS A 101 -15.70 -6.52 -7.44
N LYS A 102 -16.69 -6.31 -8.29
CA LYS A 102 -17.05 -4.97 -8.81
C LYS A 102 -17.30 -3.94 -7.72
N SER A 103 -17.86 -4.37 -6.60
CA SER A 103 -18.12 -3.48 -5.45
C SER A 103 -16.85 -3.06 -4.69
N GLY A 104 -15.71 -3.69 -4.97
CA GLY A 104 -14.49 -3.54 -4.19
C GLY A 104 -14.55 -4.23 -2.83
N ARG A 105 -15.57 -5.02 -2.58
CA ARG A 105 -15.79 -5.76 -1.34
C ARG A 105 -15.58 -7.24 -1.56
N LYS A 106 -14.79 -7.86 -0.72
CA LYS A 106 -14.58 -9.31 -0.71
C LYS A 106 -15.67 -10.04 0.08
N TRP A 107 -16.24 -9.39 1.11
CA TRP A 107 -17.15 -10.00 2.06
C TRP A 107 -18.54 -9.40 1.95
N GLN A 108 -19.54 -10.24 2.17
CA GLN A 108 -20.95 -9.84 2.30
C GLN A 108 -21.56 -10.48 3.54
N GLN A 109 -22.63 -9.86 4.04
CA GLN A 109 -23.36 -10.35 5.21
C GLN A 109 -24.80 -10.64 4.80
N ASP A 110 -25.33 -11.79 5.18
CA ASP A 110 -26.72 -12.13 4.92
C ASP A 110 -27.67 -11.54 5.98
N LYS A 111 -28.97 -11.82 5.85
CA LYS A 111 -29.99 -11.32 6.78
C LYS A 111 -29.80 -11.84 8.21
N MET A 112 -29.13 -12.96 8.37
CA MET A 112 -28.84 -13.59 9.67
C MET A 112 -27.52 -13.12 10.28
N GLY A 113 -26.81 -12.21 9.61
CA GLY A 113 -25.53 -11.71 10.08
C GLY A 113 -24.33 -12.59 9.72
N GLU A 114 -24.54 -13.66 8.94
CA GLU A 114 -23.44 -14.53 8.51
C GLU A 114 -22.60 -13.89 7.42
N TRP A 115 -21.27 -13.92 7.61
CA TRP A 115 -20.31 -13.41 6.63
C TRP A 115 -19.92 -14.50 5.62
N SER A 116 -19.86 -14.12 4.36
CA SER A 116 -19.41 -15.00 3.27
C SER A 116 -18.63 -14.19 2.24
N VAL A 117 -17.81 -14.89 1.43
CA VAL A 117 -17.03 -14.26 0.36
C VAL A 117 -17.94 -14.02 -0.84
N ILE A 118 -17.90 -12.79 -1.40
CA ILE A 118 -18.62 -12.46 -2.62
C ILE A 118 -18.00 -13.24 -3.78
N PRO A 119 -18.80 -13.85 -4.68
CA PRO A 119 -18.27 -14.57 -5.84
C PRO A 119 -17.34 -13.71 -6.71
N LEU A 120 -16.33 -14.34 -7.28
CA LEU A 120 -15.36 -13.68 -8.16
C LEU A 120 -15.99 -13.29 -9.50
N GLU A 121 -15.61 -12.13 -10.03
CA GLU A 121 -16.02 -11.71 -11.36
C GLU A 121 -15.42 -12.61 -12.44
N SER A 122 -16.18 -12.86 -13.51
CA SER A 122 -15.72 -13.71 -14.62
C SER A 122 -14.58 -13.08 -15.41
N ASP A 123 -14.51 -11.75 -15.46
CA ASP A 123 -13.49 -11.00 -16.19
C ASP A 123 -12.33 -10.52 -15.30
N ARG A 124 -12.17 -11.09 -14.12
CA ARG A 124 -11.18 -10.66 -13.13
C ARG A 124 -9.73 -10.63 -13.62
N ASP A 125 -9.41 -11.40 -14.66
CA ASP A 125 -8.05 -11.46 -15.19
C ASP A 125 -7.85 -10.62 -16.45
N THR A 126 -8.93 -10.11 -17.06
CA THR A 126 -8.88 -9.38 -18.32
C THR A 126 -9.46 -7.97 -18.27
N SER A 127 -10.11 -7.61 -17.19
CA SER A 127 -10.76 -6.30 -17.03
C SER A 127 -9.75 -5.17 -16.96
N GLU A 128 -10.22 -3.93 -17.15
CA GLU A 128 -9.38 -2.75 -16.98
C GLU A 128 -8.79 -2.67 -15.57
N LYS A 129 -9.56 -3.05 -14.55
CA LYS A 129 -9.07 -3.09 -13.17
C LYS A 129 -7.94 -4.12 -13.01
N ALA A 130 -8.02 -5.25 -13.71
CA ALA A 130 -6.95 -6.23 -13.71
C ALA A 130 -5.66 -5.68 -14.34
N ARG A 131 -5.79 -4.91 -15.44
CA ARG A 131 -4.64 -4.26 -16.08
C ARG A 131 -4.05 -3.17 -15.19
N ALA A 132 -4.90 -2.38 -14.52
CA ALA A 132 -4.45 -1.40 -13.53
C ALA A 132 -3.68 -2.07 -12.40
N ALA A 133 -4.19 -3.19 -11.89
CA ALA A 133 -3.52 -3.97 -10.86
C ALA A 133 -2.13 -4.44 -11.32
N GLN A 134 -2.03 -4.92 -12.57
CA GLN A 134 -0.75 -5.40 -13.12
C GLN A 134 0.30 -4.28 -13.18
N VAL A 135 -0.11 -3.06 -13.53
CA VAL A 135 0.81 -1.91 -13.56
C VAL A 135 1.44 -1.68 -12.18
N PHE A 136 0.63 -1.68 -11.13
CA PHE A 136 1.14 -1.51 -9.77
C PHE A 136 2.00 -2.69 -9.33
N HIS A 137 1.61 -3.91 -9.68
CA HIS A 137 2.39 -5.11 -9.36
C HIS A 137 3.80 -5.04 -9.94
N ASP A 138 3.92 -4.64 -11.21
CA ASP A 138 5.21 -4.54 -11.88
C ASP A 138 6.13 -3.54 -11.17
N HIS A 139 5.60 -2.38 -10.78
CA HIS A 139 6.36 -1.37 -10.05
C HIS A 139 6.72 -1.82 -8.64
N TRP A 140 5.80 -2.55 -7.97
CA TRP A 140 6.07 -3.09 -6.65
C TRP A 140 7.22 -4.10 -6.66
N VAL A 141 7.28 -4.96 -7.66
CA VAL A 141 8.39 -5.93 -7.81
C VAL A 141 9.73 -5.19 -7.96
N LEU A 142 9.76 -4.11 -8.77
CA LEU A 142 10.97 -3.29 -8.91
C LEU A 142 11.37 -2.66 -7.57
N ALA A 143 10.42 -2.10 -6.85
CA ALA A 143 10.70 -1.42 -5.58
C ALA A 143 11.21 -2.39 -4.51
N ARG A 144 10.53 -3.52 -4.34
CA ARG A 144 10.90 -4.50 -3.29
C ARG A 144 12.25 -5.16 -3.52
N ASN A 145 12.73 -5.20 -4.75
CA ASN A 145 14.00 -5.82 -5.13
C ASN A 145 15.12 -4.80 -5.34
N ASN A 146 14.88 -3.52 -5.11
CA ASN A 146 15.88 -2.47 -5.28
C ASN A 146 16.99 -2.63 -4.24
N ASP A 147 18.24 -2.68 -4.69
CA ASP A 147 19.40 -2.93 -3.81
C ASP A 147 19.58 -1.85 -2.75
N LYS A 148 19.44 -0.57 -3.13
CA LYS A 148 19.56 0.54 -2.18
C LYS A 148 18.46 0.48 -1.13
N TYR A 149 17.23 0.19 -1.53
CA TYR A 149 16.11 0.01 -0.61
C TYR A 149 16.40 -1.09 0.40
N LEU A 150 16.87 -2.25 -0.06
CA LEU A 150 17.18 -3.38 0.82
C LEU A 150 18.30 -3.04 1.80
N GLU A 151 19.32 -2.33 1.35
CA GLU A 151 20.42 -1.89 2.22
C GLU A 151 19.94 -0.90 3.29
N LEU A 152 19.15 0.11 2.91
CA LEU A 152 18.58 1.06 3.87
C LEU A 152 17.64 0.38 4.86
N LYS A 153 16.87 -0.59 4.40
CA LYS A 153 15.99 -1.39 5.27
C LYS A 153 16.80 -2.14 6.33
N LYS A 154 17.88 -2.77 5.91
CA LYS A 154 18.79 -3.49 6.82
C LYS A 154 19.38 -2.55 7.86
N GLN A 155 19.86 -1.37 7.44
CA GLN A 155 20.43 -0.36 8.33
C GLN A 155 19.39 0.14 9.34
N HIS A 156 18.16 0.41 8.88
CA HIS A 156 17.09 0.87 9.76
C HIS A 156 16.71 -0.18 10.81
N LYS A 157 16.59 -1.44 10.40
CA LYS A 157 16.32 -2.55 11.32
C LYS A 157 17.40 -2.69 12.38
N LYS A 158 18.67 -2.65 11.97
CA LYS A 158 19.81 -2.75 12.86
C LYS A 158 19.83 -1.61 13.88
N LYS A 159 19.50 -0.40 13.44
CA LYS A 159 19.57 0.80 14.27
C LYS A 159 18.39 0.91 15.24
N TYR A 160 17.18 0.55 14.81
CA TYR A 160 15.95 0.87 15.54
C TYR A 160 15.08 -0.32 15.95
N TRP A 161 15.21 -1.48 15.32
CA TRP A 161 14.29 -2.60 15.53
C TRP A 161 14.90 -3.75 16.34
N SER A 162 16.04 -3.54 16.89
CA SER A 162 16.73 -4.56 17.73
C SER A 162 16.05 -4.77 19.08
#